data_d479c4a1e95488d40d361539bc0c2782
#
_entry.id   d479c4a1e95488d40d361539bc0c2782
#
_cell.length_a   1.000
_cell.length_b   1.000
_cell.length_c   1.000
_cell.angle_alpha   90.00
_cell.angle_beta   90.00
_cell.angle_gamma   90.00
#
_symmetry.space_group_name_H-M   'P 1'
#
loop_
_entity.id
_entity.type
_entity.pdbx_description
1 polymer ?
#
loop_
_entity_poly.entity_id
_entity_poly.type
_entity_poly.pdbx_seq_one_letter_code
_entity_poly.pdbx_strand_id
1 'polypeptide(L)'
;MDVKDKVIVVTGAGQGLGRQFALDCASEGTRVALADLNLEKVEKVAEECIKAGGEARPYQMDVTSEEEVVGFYDQVVKDFGSLDASINNAGILRDGLLVKEKDGEVVTFPLKKWQAVIDTNLTGVFLCGREAAANMVKLKKSGVIINISSIAYHGNFGQSNYSAAKAGVASMTVLWAKELAQYDIRVAAVAPGFTATEMVMTLREDVKQKFTSSVPLRRFAEPTEISAGVLFLLKNDYITGEIIEISGGVRI
;
A
#
# COMPACT_ATOMS: atom_id res chain seq x y z
N MET A 1 -8.52 8.78 14.38
CA MET A 1 -8.53 8.05 15.68
C MET A 1 -7.25 8.31 16.45
N ASP A 2 -7.28 8.22 17.76
CA ASP A 2 -6.03 8.03 18.50
C ASP A 2 -5.46 6.66 18.13
N VAL A 3 -4.21 6.63 17.67
CA VAL A 3 -3.60 5.40 17.13
C VAL A 3 -2.89 4.56 18.20
N LYS A 4 -2.66 5.12 19.39
CA LYS A 4 -2.02 4.41 20.50
C LYS A 4 -2.80 3.14 20.86
N ASP A 5 -2.09 2.04 21.05
CA ASP A 5 -2.63 0.71 21.36
C ASP A 5 -3.57 0.11 20.27
N LYS A 6 -3.72 0.76 19.10
CA LYS A 6 -4.52 0.25 17.98
C LYS A 6 -3.79 -0.84 17.21
N VAL A 7 -4.54 -1.83 16.76
CA VAL A 7 -4.04 -2.91 15.91
C VAL A 7 -4.11 -2.50 14.45
N ILE A 8 -2.96 -2.39 13.82
CA ILE A 8 -2.80 -1.94 12.44
C ILE A 8 -2.14 -3.04 11.61
N VAL A 9 -2.80 -3.48 10.56
CA VAL A 9 -2.23 -4.36 9.54
C VAL A 9 -1.47 -3.53 8.49
N VAL A 10 -0.27 -3.99 8.11
CA VAL A 10 0.48 -3.44 6.97
C VAL A 10 0.87 -4.58 6.03
N THR A 11 0.40 -4.55 4.79
CA THR A 11 0.77 -5.54 3.76
C THR A 11 1.94 -5.07 2.93
N GLY A 12 2.80 -6.00 2.46
CA GLY A 12 4.05 -5.67 1.79
C GLY A 12 5.02 -4.94 2.73
N ALA A 13 5.05 -5.34 4.00
CA ALA A 13 5.76 -4.65 5.06
C ALA A 13 7.27 -4.93 5.12
N GLY A 14 7.78 -5.90 4.34
CA GLY A 14 9.17 -6.35 4.42
C GLY A 14 10.21 -5.37 3.89
N GLN A 15 9.81 -4.29 3.18
CA GLN A 15 10.73 -3.31 2.58
C GLN A 15 10.00 -2.02 2.16
N GLY A 16 10.77 -1.00 1.77
CA GLY A 16 10.30 0.22 1.11
C GLY A 16 9.26 0.97 1.94
N LEU A 17 8.16 1.39 1.29
CA LEU A 17 7.09 2.15 1.94
C LEU A 17 6.37 1.35 3.03
N GLY A 18 6.10 0.05 2.81
CA GLY A 18 5.44 -0.78 3.82
C GLY A 18 6.26 -0.90 5.12
N ARG A 19 7.60 -1.07 4.99
CA ARG A 19 8.50 -1.01 6.15
C ARG A 19 8.41 0.34 6.86
N GLN A 20 8.43 1.46 6.11
CA GLN A 20 8.36 2.79 6.71
C GLN A 20 7.01 3.03 7.42
N PHE A 21 5.89 2.62 6.82
CA PHE A 21 4.58 2.72 7.47
C PHE A 21 4.53 1.93 8.78
N ALA A 22 5.12 0.74 8.79
CA ALA A 22 5.20 -0.09 9.99
C ALA A 22 5.99 0.57 11.11
N LEU A 23 7.17 1.12 10.79
CA LEU A 23 8.05 1.79 11.76
C LEU A 23 7.38 3.03 12.36
N ASP A 24 6.78 3.87 11.51
CA ASP A 24 6.16 5.11 11.98
C ASP A 24 4.87 4.82 12.78
N CYS A 25 4.09 3.81 12.39
CA CYS A 25 2.99 3.32 13.22
C CYS A 25 3.50 2.83 14.59
N ALA A 26 4.54 1.99 14.61
CA ALA A 26 5.12 1.47 15.85
C ALA A 26 5.62 2.58 16.78
N SER A 27 6.26 3.62 16.23
CA SER A 27 6.74 4.78 17.02
C SER A 27 5.62 5.59 17.67
N GLU A 28 4.40 5.49 17.15
CA GLU A 28 3.19 6.09 17.72
C GLU A 28 2.53 5.19 18.80
N GLY A 29 3.19 4.08 19.18
CA GLY A 29 2.70 3.16 20.20
C GLY A 29 1.59 2.23 19.72
N THR A 30 1.54 1.91 18.42
CA THR A 30 0.55 0.97 17.87
C THR A 30 1.03 -0.49 18.01
N ARG A 31 0.09 -1.42 17.81
CA ARG A 31 0.34 -2.85 17.68
C ARG A 31 0.24 -3.22 16.20
N VAL A 32 1.37 -3.62 15.58
CA VAL A 32 1.46 -3.77 14.13
C VAL A 32 1.52 -5.24 13.72
N ALA A 33 0.56 -5.68 12.89
CA ALA A 33 0.60 -6.95 12.20
C ALA A 33 1.23 -6.74 10.81
N LEU A 34 2.42 -7.31 10.60
CA LEU A 34 3.24 -7.10 9.42
C LEU A 34 3.14 -8.30 8.49
N ALA A 35 2.61 -8.12 7.28
CA ALA A 35 2.47 -9.19 6.31
C ALA A 35 3.36 -8.95 5.07
N ASP A 36 4.09 -9.97 4.66
CA ASP A 36 4.88 -9.98 3.43
C ASP A 36 5.01 -11.41 2.90
N LEU A 37 5.26 -11.55 1.61
CA LEU A 37 5.59 -12.85 1.00
C LEU A 37 6.92 -13.41 1.55
N ASN A 38 7.85 -12.54 1.92
CA ASN A 38 9.16 -12.88 2.46
C ASN A 38 9.18 -12.77 3.99
N LEU A 39 9.03 -13.91 4.67
CA LEU A 39 8.99 -13.98 6.13
C LEU A 39 10.25 -13.40 6.79
N GLU A 40 11.45 -13.74 6.29
CA GLU A 40 12.72 -13.27 6.84
C GLU A 40 12.83 -11.74 6.86
N LYS A 41 12.34 -11.07 5.78
CA LYS A 41 12.33 -9.61 5.72
C LYS A 41 11.37 -9.01 6.73
N VAL A 42 10.17 -9.55 6.82
CA VAL A 42 9.16 -8.99 7.72
C VAL A 42 9.48 -9.26 9.20
N GLU A 43 10.18 -10.33 9.52
CA GLU A 43 10.72 -10.58 10.86
C GLU A 43 11.71 -9.50 11.29
N LYS A 44 12.63 -9.11 10.39
CA LYS A 44 13.58 -8.01 10.65
C LYS A 44 12.86 -6.68 10.90
N VAL A 45 11.83 -6.39 10.11
CA VAL A 45 11.02 -5.18 10.30
C VAL A 45 10.25 -5.23 11.63
N ALA A 46 9.74 -6.39 12.03
CA ALA A 46 9.09 -6.54 13.34
C ALA A 46 10.04 -6.22 14.50
N GLU A 47 11.29 -6.69 14.44
CA GLU A 47 12.31 -6.34 15.43
C GLU A 47 12.60 -4.82 15.48
N GLU A 48 12.63 -4.17 14.31
CA GLU A 48 12.82 -2.71 14.23
C GLU A 48 11.62 -1.96 14.84
N CYS A 49 10.40 -2.41 14.58
CA CYS A 49 9.18 -1.84 15.17
C CYS A 49 9.16 -1.96 16.70
N ILE A 50 9.59 -3.12 17.23
CA ILE A 50 9.68 -3.34 18.67
C ILE A 50 10.73 -2.39 19.29
N LYS A 51 11.88 -2.20 18.63
CA LYS A 51 12.91 -1.24 19.07
C LYS A 51 12.42 0.21 19.03
N ALA A 52 11.49 0.52 18.12
CA ALA A 52 10.85 1.85 18.01
C ALA A 52 9.75 2.08 19.07
N GLY A 53 9.43 1.09 19.91
CA GLY A 53 8.51 1.22 21.04
C GLY A 53 7.11 0.66 20.82
N GLY A 54 6.83 0.02 19.67
CA GLY A 54 5.57 -0.67 19.38
C GLY A 54 5.58 -2.16 19.73
N GLU A 55 4.40 -2.79 19.67
CA GLU A 55 4.28 -4.25 19.58
C GLU A 55 4.18 -4.61 18.08
N ALA A 56 4.95 -5.60 17.61
CA ALA A 56 4.90 -6.00 16.21
C ALA A 56 4.98 -7.53 16.09
N ARG A 57 4.19 -8.10 15.16
CA ARG A 57 4.22 -9.52 14.81
C ARG A 57 4.34 -9.71 13.31
N PRO A 58 5.30 -10.53 12.85
CA PRO A 58 5.48 -10.85 11.44
C PRO A 58 4.58 -12.02 11.01
N TYR A 59 4.08 -11.97 9.78
CA TYR A 59 3.30 -13.03 9.14
C TYR A 59 3.74 -13.19 7.70
N GLN A 60 3.87 -14.43 7.24
CA GLN A 60 4.02 -14.72 5.83
C GLN A 60 2.62 -14.76 5.19
N MET A 61 2.44 -14.03 4.07
CA MET A 61 1.17 -14.01 3.36
C MET A 61 1.37 -13.58 1.91
N ASP A 62 0.81 -14.35 0.98
CA ASP A 62 0.64 -13.94 -0.41
C ASP A 62 -0.73 -13.26 -0.56
N VAL A 63 -0.74 -11.96 -0.87
CA VAL A 63 -1.97 -11.19 -1.08
C VAL A 63 -2.80 -11.67 -2.27
N THR A 64 -2.22 -12.49 -3.17
CA THR A 64 -2.92 -13.07 -4.33
C THR A 64 -3.66 -14.37 -3.99
N SER A 65 -3.41 -14.94 -2.81
CA SER A 65 -4.08 -16.13 -2.29
C SER A 65 -5.22 -15.74 -1.35
N GLU A 66 -6.46 -15.94 -1.80
CA GLU A 66 -7.64 -15.66 -0.98
C GLU A 66 -7.62 -16.44 0.35
N GLU A 67 -7.23 -17.72 0.32
CA GLU A 67 -7.14 -18.56 1.51
C GLU A 67 -6.14 -18.01 2.54
N GLU A 68 -4.94 -17.60 2.07
CA GLU A 68 -3.93 -17.02 2.96
C GLU A 68 -4.36 -15.68 3.53
N VAL A 69 -5.02 -14.83 2.73
CA VAL A 69 -5.54 -13.53 3.21
C VAL A 69 -6.61 -13.73 4.28
N VAL A 70 -7.58 -14.62 4.05
CA VAL A 70 -8.61 -14.94 5.06
C VAL A 70 -7.97 -15.46 6.35
N GLY A 71 -7.09 -16.46 6.23
CA GLY A 71 -6.40 -17.05 7.39
C GLY A 71 -5.54 -16.03 8.17
N PHE A 72 -4.88 -15.12 7.45
CA PHE A 72 -4.07 -14.07 8.05
C PHE A 72 -4.91 -13.11 8.90
N TYR A 73 -6.02 -12.55 8.35
CA TYR A 73 -6.84 -11.60 9.11
C TYR A 73 -7.51 -12.25 10.32
N ASP A 74 -7.96 -13.51 10.20
CA ASP A 74 -8.48 -14.27 11.35
C ASP A 74 -7.40 -14.52 12.42
N GLN A 75 -6.15 -14.80 12.00
CA GLN A 75 -5.03 -14.98 12.92
C GLN A 75 -4.65 -13.66 13.62
N VAL A 76 -4.65 -12.53 12.91
CA VAL A 76 -4.43 -11.20 13.51
C VAL A 76 -5.45 -10.91 14.61
N VAL A 77 -6.72 -11.14 14.34
CA VAL A 77 -7.79 -10.95 15.34
C VAL A 77 -7.59 -11.87 16.56
N LYS A 78 -7.18 -13.13 16.34
CA LYS A 78 -6.88 -14.07 17.42
C LYS A 78 -5.68 -13.62 18.26
N ASP A 79 -4.62 -13.14 17.62
CA ASP A 79 -3.35 -12.82 18.29
C ASP A 79 -3.41 -11.48 19.03
N PHE A 80 -4.16 -10.50 18.52
CA PHE A 80 -4.21 -9.15 19.08
C PHE A 80 -5.57 -8.83 19.77
N GLY A 81 -6.61 -9.63 19.54
CA GLY A 81 -7.95 -9.37 20.06
C GLY A 81 -8.68 -8.20 19.41
N SER A 82 -8.12 -7.61 18.35
CA SER A 82 -8.65 -6.43 17.67
C SER A 82 -8.13 -6.33 16.23
N LEU A 83 -8.83 -5.51 15.44
CA LEU A 83 -8.37 -4.96 14.18
C LEU A 83 -8.95 -3.55 14.05
N ASP A 84 -8.12 -2.52 14.03
CA ASP A 84 -8.54 -1.12 14.02
C ASP A 84 -8.18 -0.41 12.71
N ALA A 85 -7.12 -0.86 12.00
CA ALA A 85 -6.78 -0.34 10.68
C ALA A 85 -6.10 -1.38 9.78
N SER A 86 -6.23 -1.20 8.45
CA SER A 86 -5.48 -1.95 7.45
C SER A 86 -4.86 -1.00 6.43
N ILE A 87 -3.53 -1.11 6.23
CA ILE A 87 -2.77 -0.39 5.21
C ILE A 87 -2.45 -1.38 4.09
N ASN A 88 -3.20 -1.28 2.99
CA ASN A 88 -3.08 -2.15 1.83
C ASN A 88 -2.00 -1.61 0.90
N ASN A 89 -0.74 -2.01 1.14
CA ASN A 89 0.43 -1.47 0.45
C ASN A 89 1.09 -2.46 -0.51
N ALA A 90 0.93 -3.76 -0.33
CA ALA A 90 1.57 -4.77 -1.18
C ALA A 90 1.39 -4.48 -2.68
N GLY A 91 2.48 -4.54 -3.44
CA GLY A 91 2.45 -4.24 -4.87
C GLY A 91 3.75 -4.53 -5.59
N ILE A 92 3.64 -4.76 -6.90
CA ILE A 92 4.76 -5.02 -7.79
C ILE A 92 4.69 -4.16 -9.05
N LEU A 93 5.82 -4.03 -9.73
CA LEU A 93 5.94 -3.39 -11.04
C LEU A 93 6.34 -4.44 -12.09
N ARG A 94 5.73 -4.38 -13.28
CA ARG A 94 6.11 -5.17 -14.46
C ARG A 94 5.89 -4.32 -15.71
N ASP A 95 6.67 -3.25 -15.82
CA ASP A 95 6.52 -2.22 -16.84
C ASP A 95 6.84 -2.74 -18.26
N GLY A 96 6.28 -2.07 -19.24
CA GLY A 96 6.51 -2.30 -20.67
C GLY A 96 5.51 -1.55 -21.53
N LEU A 97 5.91 -1.25 -22.77
CA LEU A 97 5.03 -0.62 -23.74
C LEU A 97 3.93 -1.60 -24.20
N LEU A 98 2.74 -1.06 -24.45
CA LEU A 98 1.60 -1.84 -24.97
C LEU A 98 1.99 -2.57 -26.28
N VAL A 99 2.66 -1.84 -27.16
CA VAL A 99 3.23 -2.33 -28.41
C VAL A 99 4.57 -1.63 -28.65
N LYS A 100 5.54 -2.35 -29.15
CA LYS A 100 6.83 -1.77 -29.64
C LYS A 100 7.28 -2.51 -30.89
N GLU A 101 7.96 -1.79 -31.77
CA GLU A 101 8.75 -2.41 -32.85
C GLU A 101 10.17 -2.66 -32.36
N LYS A 102 10.68 -3.87 -32.61
CA LYS A 102 12.05 -4.25 -32.32
C LYS A 102 12.55 -5.16 -33.46
N ASP A 103 13.64 -4.77 -34.08
CA ASP A 103 14.30 -5.51 -35.18
C ASP A 103 13.36 -5.86 -36.35
N GLY A 104 12.41 -4.95 -36.67
CA GLY A 104 11.41 -5.13 -37.73
C GLY A 104 10.19 -5.99 -37.32
N GLU A 105 10.14 -6.45 -36.08
CA GLU A 105 9.00 -7.22 -35.55
C GLU A 105 8.17 -6.39 -34.55
N VAL A 106 6.86 -6.60 -34.58
CA VAL A 106 5.93 -6.02 -33.62
C VAL A 106 5.83 -6.90 -32.39
N VAL A 107 6.22 -6.36 -31.25
CA VAL A 107 6.15 -7.05 -29.95
C VAL A 107 5.07 -6.42 -29.09
N THR A 108 4.13 -7.25 -28.61
CA THR A 108 3.04 -6.81 -27.73
C THR A 108 3.38 -7.01 -26.25
N PHE A 109 2.69 -6.26 -25.38
CA PHE A 109 2.85 -6.42 -23.93
C PHE A 109 2.36 -7.79 -23.45
N PRO A 110 3.19 -8.59 -22.73
CA PRO A 110 2.81 -9.95 -22.35
C PRO A 110 1.66 -9.99 -21.33
N LEU A 111 0.62 -10.78 -21.61
CA LEU A 111 -0.51 -10.99 -20.70
C LEU A 111 -0.07 -11.47 -19.32
N LYS A 112 0.97 -12.30 -19.21
CA LYS A 112 1.51 -12.75 -17.91
C LYS A 112 1.98 -11.58 -17.03
N LYS A 113 2.59 -10.55 -17.64
CA LYS A 113 3.03 -9.35 -16.90
C LYS A 113 1.84 -8.51 -16.47
N TRP A 114 0.81 -8.39 -17.31
CA TRP A 114 -0.44 -7.75 -16.98
C TRP A 114 -1.07 -8.43 -15.77
N GLN A 115 -1.33 -9.73 -15.89
CA GLN A 115 -2.04 -10.50 -14.88
C GLN A 115 -1.34 -10.46 -13.51
N ALA A 116 -0.01 -10.64 -13.47
CA ALA A 116 0.74 -10.59 -12.22
C ALA A 116 0.56 -9.25 -11.45
N VAL A 117 0.47 -8.12 -12.18
CA VAL A 117 0.25 -6.81 -11.55
C VAL A 117 -1.21 -6.64 -11.11
N ILE A 118 -2.17 -7.10 -11.92
CA ILE A 118 -3.60 -7.08 -11.54
C ILE A 118 -3.84 -7.94 -10.31
N ASP A 119 -3.29 -9.15 -10.27
CA ASP A 119 -3.47 -10.07 -9.14
C ASP A 119 -2.92 -9.48 -7.84
N THR A 120 -1.72 -8.91 -7.87
CA THR A 120 -1.12 -8.34 -6.66
C THR A 120 -1.70 -6.98 -6.30
N ASN A 121 -1.70 -6.02 -7.26
CA ASN A 121 -1.93 -4.61 -6.95
C ASN A 121 -3.41 -4.21 -6.95
N LEU A 122 -4.31 -5.05 -7.48
CA LEU A 122 -5.75 -4.79 -7.52
C LEU A 122 -6.52 -5.88 -6.77
N THR A 123 -6.42 -7.14 -7.19
CA THR A 123 -7.12 -8.24 -6.54
C THR A 123 -6.64 -8.42 -5.09
N GLY A 124 -5.33 -8.35 -4.84
CA GLY A 124 -4.78 -8.43 -3.49
C GLY A 124 -5.25 -7.30 -2.57
N VAL A 125 -5.35 -6.06 -3.09
CA VAL A 125 -5.93 -4.93 -2.33
C VAL A 125 -7.40 -5.17 -2.03
N PHE A 126 -8.16 -5.72 -3.01
CA PHE A 126 -9.56 -6.09 -2.81
C PHE A 126 -9.71 -7.14 -1.70
N LEU A 127 -8.95 -8.22 -1.75
CA LEU A 127 -9.00 -9.29 -0.75
C LEU A 127 -8.67 -8.77 0.65
N CYS A 128 -7.57 -8.03 0.79
CA CYS A 128 -7.16 -7.45 2.07
C CYS A 128 -8.20 -6.46 2.61
N GLY A 129 -8.73 -5.56 1.76
CA GLY A 129 -9.74 -4.59 2.17
C GLY A 129 -11.06 -5.26 2.59
N ARG A 130 -11.47 -6.30 1.86
CA ARG A 130 -12.67 -7.11 2.19
C ARG A 130 -12.54 -7.78 3.55
N GLU A 131 -11.42 -8.48 3.79
CA GLU A 131 -11.23 -9.20 5.06
C GLU A 131 -11.00 -8.25 6.24
N ALA A 132 -10.33 -7.12 6.02
CA ALA A 132 -10.23 -6.08 7.04
C ALA A 132 -11.62 -5.57 7.45
N ALA A 133 -12.45 -5.17 6.47
CA ALA A 133 -13.81 -4.71 6.73
C ALA A 133 -14.66 -5.79 7.41
N ALA A 134 -14.64 -7.03 6.90
CA ALA A 134 -15.41 -8.13 7.47
C ALA A 134 -15.07 -8.39 8.94
N ASN A 135 -13.78 -8.36 9.29
CA ASN A 135 -13.35 -8.57 10.67
C ASN A 135 -13.70 -7.38 11.58
N MET A 136 -13.55 -6.12 11.11
CA MET A 136 -14.02 -4.95 11.87
C MET A 136 -15.52 -5.01 12.15
N VAL A 137 -16.35 -5.39 11.17
CA VAL A 137 -17.80 -5.55 11.32
C VAL A 137 -18.12 -6.69 12.30
N LYS A 138 -17.49 -7.87 12.19
CA LYS A 138 -17.65 -8.99 13.14
C LYS A 138 -17.32 -8.57 14.58
N LEU A 139 -16.28 -7.76 14.76
CA LEU A 139 -15.84 -7.23 16.05
C LEU A 139 -16.73 -6.08 16.56
N LYS A 140 -17.65 -5.58 15.74
CA LYS A 140 -18.47 -4.38 16.02
C LYS A 140 -17.61 -3.16 16.37
N LYS A 141 -16.54 -2.94 15.61
CA LYS A 141 -15.58 -1.85 15.81
C LYS A 141 -15.60 -0.91 14.62
N SER A 142 -15.49 0.37 14.91
CA SER A 142 -15.08 1.37 13.92
C SER A 142 -13.63 1.13 13.49
N GLY A 143 -13.26 1.58 12.31
CA GLY A 143 -11.92 1.38 11.82
C GLY A 143 -11.57 2.23 10.60
N VAL A 144 -10.39 1.99 10.04
CA VAL A 144 -9.98 2.65 8.80
C VAL A 144 -9.18 1.72 7.88
N ILE A 145 -9.48 1.78 6.60
CA ILE A 145 -8.75 1.11 5.52
C ILE A 145 -8.02 2.18 4.72
N ILE A 146 -6.70 2.06 4.62
CA ILE A 146 -5.88 2.95 3.81
C ILE A 146 -5.28 2.16 2.65
N ASN A 147 -5.66 2.53 1.44
CA ASN A 147 -5.14 1.93 0.22
C ASN A 147 -3.95 2.74 -0.31
N ILE A 148 -2.88 2.08 -0.70
CA ILE A 148 -1.76 2.74 -1.37
C ILE A 148 -1.97 2.65 -2.88
N SER A 149 -2.43 3.78 -3.45
CA SER A 149 -2.53 3.99 -4.89
C SER A 149 -1.18 4.45 -5.47
N SER A 150 -1.17 5.32 -6.43
CA SER A 150 -0.01 5.99 -7.04
C SER A 150 -0.53 7.11 -7.93
N ILE A 151 0.24 8.17 -8.15
CA ILE A 151 -0.08 9.16 -9.19
C ILE A 151 -0.24 8.50 -10.58
N ALA A 152 0.34 7.31 -10.78
CA ALA A 152 0.18 6.52 -12.00
C ALA A 152 -1.29 6.13 -12.30
N TYR A 153 -2.22 6.33 -11.36
CA TYR A 153 -3.65 6.09 -11.61
C TYR A 153 -4.24 7.06 -12.65
N HIS A 154 -3.57 8.17 -12.93
CA HIS A 154 -3.92 9.08 -14.04
C HIS A 154 -3.45 8.56 -15.41
N GLY A 155 -2.60 7.55 -15.45
CA GLY A 155 -1.96 6.99 -16.63
C GLY A 155 -0.47 7.37 -16.68
N ASN A 156 0.42 6.38 -16.73
CA ASN A 156 1.85 6.59 -16.85
C ASN A 156 2.44 5.78 -18.01
N PHE A 157 3.36 6.39 -18.75
CA PHE A 157 3.97 5.78 -19.94
C PHE A 157 4.63 4.44 -19.60
N GLY A 158 4.26 3.38 -20.35
CA GLY A 158 4.79 2.04 -20.16
C GLY A 158 4.21 1.26 -18.97
N GLN A 159 3.12 1.75 -18.35
CA GLN A 159 2.52 1.17 -17.15
C GLN A 159 1.04 0.82 -17.32
N SER A 160 0.64 0.26 -18.46
CA SER A 160 -0.77 -0.08 -18.71
C SER A 160 -1.41 -0.92 -17.60
N ASN A 161 -0.69 -1.94 -17.10
CA ASN A 161 -1.13 -2.81 -16.00
C ASN A 161 -1.16 -2.08 -14.64
N TYR A 162 -0.09 -1.36 -14.32
CA TYR A 162 0.06 -0.68 -13.04
C TYR A 162 -0.91 0.49 -12.92
N SER A 163 -1.04 1.31 -13.97
CA SER A 163 -1.99 2.42 -14.00
C SER A 163 -3.44 1.93 -13.88
N ALA A 164 -3.80 0.87 -14.62
CA ALA A 164 -5.13 0.27 -14.51
C ALA A 164 -5.42 -0.25 -13.09
N ALA A 165 -4.45 -0.95 -12.47
CA ALA A 165 -4.59 -1.45 -11.10
C ALA A 165 -4.77 -0.30 -10.10
N LYS A 166 -3.93 0.75 -10.19
CA LYS A 166 -3.97 1.89 -9.25
C LYS A 166 -5.21 2.79 -9.46
N ALA A 167 -5.72 2.89 -10.69
CA ALA A 167 -7.02 3.52 -10.96
C ALA A 167 -8.18 2.70 -10.35
N GLY A 168 -8.14 1.37 -10.46
CA GLY A 168 -9.09 0.49 -9.79
C GLY A 168 -9.06 0.64 -8.26
N VAL A 169 -7.87 0.74 -7.66
CA VAL A 169 -7.70 0.99 -6.22
C VAL A 169 -8.30 2.33 -5.82
N ALA A 170 -8.10 3.40 -6.61
CA ALA A 170 -8.70 4.70 -6.35
C ALA A 170 -10.23 4.63 -6.40
N SER A 171 -10.79 3.96 -7.40
CA SER A 171 -12.23 3.75 -7.53
C SER A 171 -12.83 2.94 -6.36
N MET A 172 -12.17 1.82 -5.97
CA MET A 172 -12.59 1.02 -4.82
C MET A 172 -12.57 1.84 -3.52
N THR A 173 -11.59 2.72 -3.33
CA THR A 173 -11.51 3.61 -2.16
C THR A 173 -12.75 4.47 -2.02
N VAL A 174 -13.20 5.10 -3.11
CA VAL A 174 -14.40 5.94 -3.11
C VAL A 174 -15.68 5.12 -2.89
N LEU A 175 -15.76 3.94 -3.52
CA LEU A 175 -16.92 3.06 -3.38
C LEU A 175 -17.04 2.52 -1.96
N TRP A 176 -15.96 1.93 -1.42
CA TRP A 176 -15.97 1.32 -0.09
C TRP A 176 -16.22 2.33 1.01
N ALA A 177 -15.76 3.58 0.86
CA ALA A 177 -16.08 4.65 1.81
C ALA A 177 -17.58 4.85 1.98
N LYS A 178 -18.36 4.71 0.89
CA LYS A 178 -19.84 4.82 0.93
C LYS A 178 -20.49 3.58 1.52
N GLU A 179 -20.02 2.38 1.13
CA GLU A 179 -20.58 1.12 1.59
C GLU A 179 -20.34 0.85 3.08
N LEU A 180 -19.13 1.22 3.57
CA LEU A 180 -18.67 0.89 4.91
C LEU A 180 -18.98 1.98 5.94
N ALA A 181 -19.43 3.16 5.53
CA ALA A 181 -19.82 4.26 6.44
C ALA A 181 -20.89 3.84 7.46
N GLN A 182 -21.82 2.98 7.07
CA GLN A 182 -22.85 2.45 7.98
C GLN A 182 -22.30 1.62 9.15
N TYR A 183 -21.02 1.19 9.07
CA TYR A 183 -20.30 0.44 10.10
C TYR A 183 -19.24 1.30 10.80
N ASP A 184 -19.23 2.62 10.60
CA ASP A 184 -18.22 3.53 11.10
C ASP A 184 -16.79 3.15 10.65
N ILE A 185 -16.65 2.57 9.45
CA ILE A 185 -15.38 2.24 8.82
C ILE A 185 -15.09 3.26 7.73
N ARG A 186 -13.98 3.99 7.88
CA ARG A 186 -13.50 4.94 6.88
C ARG A 186 -12.61 4.23 5.86
N VAL A 187 -12.59 4.73 4.64
CA VAL A 187 -11.68 4.27 3.59
C VAL A 187 -11.06 5.47 2.90
N ALA A 188 -9.75 5.51 2.82
CA ALA A 188 -9.03 6.58 2.12
C ALA A 188 -7.81 6.01 1.38
N ALA A 189 -7.19 6.79 0.52
CA ALA A 189 -5.98 6.38 -0.17
C ALA A 189 -4.89 7.46 -0.12
N VAL A 190 -3.64 7.00 -0.13
CA VAL A 190 -2.49 7.82 -0.49
C VAL A 190 -2.05 7.43 -1.90
N ALA A 191 -1.76 8.43 -2.73
CA ALA A 191 -1.20 8.26 -4.06
C ALA A 191 0.21 8.88 -4.10
N PRO A 192 1.27 8.08 -3.83
CA PRO A 192 2.64 8.56 -3.86
C PRO A 192 3.08 8.96 -5.27
N GLY A 193 3.95 9.97 -5.34
CA GLY A 193 4.80 10.24 -6.50
C GLY A 193 6.08 9.41 -6.48
N PHE A 194 7.14 9.95 -7.10
CA PHE A 194 8.44 9.29 -7.09
C PHE A 194 9.06 9.36 -5.70
N THR A 195 9.28 8.21 -5.10
CA THR A 195 9.76 8.06 -3.72
C THR A 195 11.11 7.35 -3.68
N ALA A 196 12.03 7.82 -2.84
CA ALA A 196 13.37 7.28 -2.63
C ALA A 196 13.36 5.94 -1.88
N THR A 197 12.71 4.93 -2.46
CA THR A 197 12.78 3.55 -1.94
C THR A 197 14.09 2.89 -2.35
N GLU A 198 14.50 1.83 -1.66
CA GLU A 198 15.70 1.06 -1.99
C GLU A 198 15.77 0.71 -3.49
N MET A 199 14.65 0.27 -4.08
CA MET A 199 14.55 -0.06 -5.51
C MET A 199 14.87 1.15 -6.41
N VAL A 200 14.34 2.33 -6.09
CA VAL A 200 14.57 3.56 -6.87
C VAL A 200 16.02 4.03 -6.74
N MET A 201 16.60 3.86 -5.56
CA MET A 201 17.98 4.30 -5.29
C MET A 201 19.03 3.45 -6.03
N THR A 202 18.69 2.22 -6.47
CA THR A 202 19.58 1.38 -7.30
C THR A 202 19.58 1.78 -8.79
N LEU A 203 18.70 2.68 -9.23
CA LEU A 203 18.66 3.16 -10.61
C LEU A 203 19.92 3.99 -10.95
N ARG A 204 20.28 3.96 -12.24
CA ARG A 204 21.39 4.79 -12.76
C ARG A 204 21.09 6.27 -12.52
N GLU A 205 22.14 7.07 -12.33
CA GLU A 205 22.02 8.49 -11.99
C GLU A 205 21.29 9.31 -13.07
N ASP A 206 21.56 9.03 -14.36
CA ASP A 206 20.88 9.69 -15.48
C ASP A 206 19.35 9.45 -15.46
N VAL A 207 18.91 8.25 -15.04
CA VAL A 207 17.49 7.90 -14.88
C VAL A 207 16.88 8.64 -13.67
N LYS A 208 17.60 8.68 -12.55
CA LYS A 208 17.16 9.43 -11.36
C LYS A 208 17.01 10.92 -11.66
N GLN A 209 17.97 11.51 -12.37
CA GLN A 209 17.89 12.92 -12.79
C GLN A 209 16.69 13.18 -13.71
N LYS A 210 16.39 12.26 -14.64
CA LYS A 210 15.22 12.38 -15.50
C LYS A 210 13.92 12.40 -14.68
N PHE A 211 13.79 11.53 -13.68
CA PHE A 211 12.60 11.54 -12.80
C PHE A 211 12.53 12.82 -11.99
N THR A 212 13.60 13.19 -11.28
CA THR A 212 13.59 14.37 -10.41
C THR A 212 13.40 15.67 -11.20
N SER A 213 13.87 15.75 -12.46
CA SER A 213 13.65 16.92 -13.32
C SER A 213 12.16 17.13 -13.68
N SER A 214 11.35 16.07 -13.68
CA SER A 214 9.91 16.17 -13.91
C SER A 214 9.10 16.56 -12.66
N VAL A 215 9.70 16.44 -11.48
CA VAL A 215 9.08 16.82 -10.20
C VAL A 215 9.29 18.31 -9.96
N PRO A 216 8.26 19.13 -9.72
CA PRO A 216 8.42 20.54 -9.37
C PRO A 216 9.36 20.80 -8.19
N LEU A 217 9.31 19.96 -7.13
CA LEU A 217 10.21 20.05 -5.99
C LEU A 217 11.65 19.52 -6.26
N ARG A 218 11.95 19.04 -7.50
CA ARG A 218 13.27 18.64 -7.97
C ARG A 218 13.97 17.54 -7.16
N ARG A 219 13.23 16.73 -6.45
CA ARG A 219 13.73 15.60 -5.67
C ARG A 219 12.72 14.46 -5.61
N PHE A 220 13.16 13.28 -5.19
CA PHE A 220 12.27 12.23 -4.73
C PHE A 220 11.67 12.61 -3.37
N ALA A 221 10.48 12.10 -3.08
CA ALA A 221 9.96 12.10 -1.72
C ALA A 221 10.76 11.12 -0.85
N GLU A 222 11.00 11.47 0.40
CA GLU A 222 11.48 10.50 1.38
C GLU A 222 10.31 9.57 1.80
N PRO A 223 10.56 8.29 2.09
CA PRO A 223 9.52 7.37 2.56
C PRO A 223 8.73 7.91 3.75
N THR A 224 9.36 8.65 4.65
CA THR A 224 8.73 9.31 5.80
C THR A 224 7.71 10.38 5.40
N GLU A 225 7.92 11.07 4.28
CA GLU A 225 6.97 12.08 3.79
C GLU A 225 5.66 11.43 3.30
N ILE A 226 5.76 10.24 2.69
CA ILE A 226 4.59 9.45 2.31
C ILE A 226 3.89 8.89 3.55
N SER A 227 4.68 8.38 4.49
CA SER A 227 4.19 7.82 5.75
C SER A 227 3.46 8.85 6.60
N ALA A 228 3.92 10.09 6.62
CA ALA A 228 3.23 11.19 7.29
C ALA A 228 1.79 11.38 6.76
N GLY A 229 1.58 11.18 5.45
CA GLY A 229 0.23 11.20 4.86
C GLY A 229 -0.64 10.03 5.32
N VAL A 230 -0.06 8.85 5.46
CA VAL A 230 -0.76 7.67 6.01
C VAL A 230 -1.15 7.91 7.47
N LEU A 231 -0.23 8.40 8.31
CA LEU A 231 -0.51 8.74 9.70
C LEU A 231 -1.58 9.84 9.82
N PHE A 232 -1.54 10.84 8.94
CA PHE A 232 -2.58 11.88 8.88
C PHE A 232 -3.96 11.27 8.61
N LEU A 233 -4.09 10.35 7.65
CA LEU A 233 -5.35 9.67 7.34
C LEU A 233 -5.83 8.76 8.48
N LEU A 234 -4.91 8.09 9.19
CA LEU A 234 -5.23 7.30 10.38
C LEU A 234 -5.85 8.18 11.48
N LYS A 235 -5.24 9.35 11.73
CA LYS A 235 -5.58 10.25 12.84
C LYS A 235 -6.78 11.17 12.57
N ASN A 236 -7.06 11.51 11.30
CA ASN A 236 -8.14 12.43 10.96
C ASN A 236 -9.45 11.68 10.66
N ASP A 237 -10.40 11.76 11.60
CA ASP A 237 -11.65 11.01 11.55
C ASP A 237 -12.69 11.56 10.56
N TYR A 238 -12.45 12.73 9.97
CA TYR A 238 -13.39 13.35 9.02
C TYR A 238 -13.01 13.16 7.55
N ILE A 239 -12.02 12.28 7.28
CA ILE A 239 -11.60 11.96 5.91
C ILE A 239 -12.03 10.53 5.57
N THR A 240 -12.86 10.40 4.54
CA THR A 240 -13.25 9.13 3.91
C THR A 240 -13.59 9.36 2.43
N GLY A 241 -13.28 8.38 1.57
CA GLY A 241 -13.49 8.46 0.12
C GLY A 241 -12.47 9.33 -0.62
N GLU A 242 -11.45 9.85 0.05
CA GLU A 242 -10.46 10.74 -0.53
C GLU A 242 -9.18 10.02 -0.94
N ILE A 243 -8.57 10.49 -2.04
CA ILE A 243 -7.24 10.08 -2.50
C ILE A 243 -6.29 11.27 -2.34
N ILE A 244 -5.34 11.16 -1.40
CA ILE A 244 -4.35 12.22 -1.17
C ILE A 244 -3.12 11.96 -2.01
N GLU A 245 -2.85 12.83 -2.98
CA GLU A 245 -1.62 12.80 -3.77
C GLU A 245 -0.46 13.44 -3.00
N ILE A 246 0.62 12.66 -2.81
CA ILE A 246 1.88 13.15 -2.23
C ILE A 246 2.94 12.99 -3.30
N SER A 247 3.04 13.98 -4.19
CA SER A 247 3.72 13.84 -5.47
C SER A 247 4.82 14.88 -5.73
N GLY A 248 5.05 15.83 -4.82
CA GLY A 248 5.96 16.94 -5.08
C GLY A 248 5.52 17.85 -6.23
N GLY A 249 4.23 17.77 -6.61
CA GLY A 249 3.62 18.56 -7.70
C GLY A 249 3.73 17.92 -9.08
N VAL A 250 4.30 16.71 -9.22
CA VAL A 250 4.38 16.05 -10.54
C VAL A 250 2.98 15.72 -11.07
N ARG A 251 2.80 15.89 -12.37
CA ARG A 251 1.62 15.46 -13.14
C ARG A 251 2.09 14.51 -14.26
N ILE A 252 1.46 13.39 -14.44
CA ILE A 252 1.76 12.36 -15.44
C ILE A 252 0.58 12.13 -16.35
#